data_d44d1314706721db367abae093c61306
#
_entry.id   d44d1314706721db367abae093c61306
#
_cell.length_a   1.000
_cell.length_b   1.000
_cell.length_c   1.000
_cell.angle_alpha   90.00
_cell.angle_beta   90.00
_cell.angle_gamma   90.00
#
_symmetry.space_group_name_H-M   'P 1'
#
loop_
_entity.id
_entity.type
_entity.pdbx_description
1 polymer ?
#
loop_
_entity_poly.entity_id
_entity_poly.type
_entity_poly.pdbx_seq_one_letter_code
_entity_poly.pdbx_strand_id
1 'polypeptide(L)'
;MAGADIVVTATGSAEPVLKQAWLTPGTHVNAMGANAANRREVDADCVLKASLVVTDHIEQAKMEAGEFIDLAKAGRFDWSSVKPLHQILAGPRVERDAKAHTLFKSLGVGLEDVAAAAIIYDRAMASGRFKPL
;
A
#
# COMPACT_ATOMS: atom_id res chain seq x y z
N MET A 1 11.31 -12.57 9.27
CA MET A 1 10.55 -12.31 8.01
C MET A 1 10.92 -13.26 6.88
N ALA A 2 12.00 -14.02 7.03
CA ALA A 2 12.38 -15.01 6.01
C ALA A 2 11.23 -16.00 5.77
N GLY A 3 10.84 -16.18 4.50
CA GLY A 3 9.77 -17.09 4.09
C GLY A 3 8.34 -16.56 4.20
N ALA A 4 8.15 -15.27 4.50
CA ALA A 4 6.80 -14.68 4.50
C ALA A 4 6.37 -14.36 3.07
N ASP A 5 5.17 -14.80 2.68
CA ASP A 5 4.56 -14.46 1.39
C ASP A 5 3.99 -13.04 1.39
N ILE A 6 3.54 -12.56 2.56
CA ILE A 6 2.98 -11.22 2.75
C ILE A 6 3.66 -10.58 3.96
N VAL A 7 4.14 -9.36 3.79
CA VAL A 7 4.69 -8.51 4.85
C VAL A 7 3.86 -7.25 4.96
N VAL A 8 3.46 -6.90 6.18
CA VAL A 8 2.71 -5.66 6.46
C VAL A 8 3.55 -4.78 7.37
N THR A 9 3.75 -3.52 6.99
CA THR A 9 4.26 -2.48 7.88
C THR A 9 3.13 -1.53 8.23
N ALA A 10 2.96 -1.24 9.52
CA ALA A 10 1.90 -0.39 10.05
C ALA A 10 2.45 0.46 11.20
N THR A 11 3.48 1.26 10.90
CA THR A 11 4.23 2.04 11.87
C THR A 11 4.17 3.54 11.56
N GLY A 12 4.43 4.37 12.55
CA GLY A 12 4.65 5.81 12.38
C GLY A 12 6.12 6.19 12.19
N SER A 13 6.97 5.27 11.72
CA SER A 13 8.41 5.49 11.65
C SER A 13 8.79 6.61 10.68
N ALA A 14 9.83 7.37 11.04
CA ALA A 14 10.47 8.34 10.15
C ALA A 14 11.54 7.69 9.25
N GLU A 15 12.05 6.53 9.66
CA GLU A 15 13.09 5.80 8.95
C GLU A 15 12.58 4.40 8.54
N PRO A 16 13.10 3.81 7.45
CA PRO A 16 12.68 2.51 6.98
C PRO A 16 12.83 1.41 8.02
N VAL A 17 11.73 0.72 8.31
CA VAL A 17 11.67 -0.46 9.19
C VAL A 17 11.75 -1.77 8.41
N LEU A 18 11.56 -1.72 7.09
CA LEU A 18 11.67 -2.85 6.18
C LEU A 18 12.69 -2.53 5.08
N LYS A 19 13.63 -3.46 4.87
CA LYS A 19 14.60 -3.40 3.79
C LYS A 19 14.31 -4.46 2.74
N GLN A 20 14.44 -4.10 1.46
CA GLN A 20 14.24 -5.01 0.33
C GLN A 20 15.09 -6.28 0.45
N ALA A 21 16.32 -6.16 0.92
CA ALA A 21 17.24 -7.28 1.10
C ALA A 21 16.73 -8.36 2.09
N TRP A 22 15.68 -8.07 2.87
CA TRP A 22 15.07 -9.03 3.80
C TRP A 22 13.88 -9.78 3.20
N LEU A 23 13.44 -9.38 2.01
CA LEU A 23 12.30 -10.00 1.32
C LEU A 23 12.76 -11.25 0.57
N THR A 24 11.89 -12.25 0.56
CA THR A 24 12.05 -13.41 -0.34
C THR A 24 11.42 -13.11 -1.71
N PRO A 25 11.89 -13.75 -2.79
CA PRO A 25 11.24 -13.63 -4.09
C PRO A 25 9.74 -13.93 -4.00
N GLY A 26 8.94 -13.12 -4.70
CA GLY A 26 7.49 -13.26 -4.73
C GLY A 26 6.73 -12.67 -3.53
N THR A 27 7.41 -12.12 -2.52
CA THR A 27 6.75 -11.45 -1.38
C THR A 27 5.87 -10.30 -1.84
N HIS A 28 4.69 -10.16 -1.22
CA HIS A 28 3.87 -8.95 -1.31
C HIS A 28 4.06 -8.07 -0.08
N VAL A 29 4.31 -6.79 -0.28
CA VAL A 29 4.49 -5.81 0.80
C VAL A 29 3.30 -4.86 0.84
N ASN A 30 2.65 -4.74 2.00
CA ASN A 30 1.68 -3.70 2.33
C ASN A 30 2.33 -2.67 3.26
N ALA A 31 2.68 -1.50 2.75
CA ALA A 31 3.21 -0.38 3.55
C ALA A 31 2.08 0.57 3.90
N MET A 32 1.54 0.47 5.13
CA MET A 32 0.26 1.06 5.51
C MET A 32 0.35 2.10 6.64
N GLY A 33 1.49 2.23 7.32
CA GLY A 33 1.53 3.05 8.53
C GLY A 33 1.95 4.51 8.29
N ALA A 34 2.86 4.77 7.35
CA ALA A 34 3.36 6.11 7.08
C ALA A 34 2.47 6.84 6.06
N ASN A 35 1.85 7.94 6.48
CA ASN A 35 0.97 8.79 5.67
C ASN A 35 1.37 10.27 5.78
N ALA A 36 2.66 10.55 5.81
CA ALA A 36 3.21 11.90 5.84
C ALA A 36 4.54 11.94 5.09
N ALA A 37 4.82 13.04 4.38
CA ALA A 37 5.98 13.20 3.51
C ALA A 37 7.34 13.01 4.21
N ASN A 38 7.38 13.23 5.53
CA ASN A 38 8.59 13.06 6.35
C ASN A 38 8.69 11.67 7.03
N ARG A 39 7.82 10.72 6.65
CA ARG A 39 7.79 9.37 7.21
C ARG A 39 7.95 8.34 6.10
N ARG A 40 8.52 7.19 6.44
CA ARG A 40 8.73 6.08 5.52
C ARG A 40 8.88 4.78 6.28
N GLU A 41 8.33 3.71 5.73
CA GLU A 41 8.40 2.39 6.34
C GLU A 41 9.31 1.44 5.56
N VAL A 42 9.47 1.68 4.26
CA VAL A 42 10.25 0.83 3.37
C VAL A 42 11.44 1.60 2.79
N ASP A 43 12.53 0.89 2.54
CA ASP A 43 13.70 1.50 1.92
C ASP A 43 13.49 1.77 0.41
N ALA A 44 14.41 2.53 -0.17
CA ALA A 44 14.36 2.90 -1.58
C ALA A 44 14.31 1.68 -2.51
N ASP A 45 15.01 0.62 -2.18
CA ASP A 45 15.06 -0.59 -2.98
C ASP A 45 13.75 -1.37 -2.95
N CYS A 46 12.96 -1.29 -1.87
CA CYS A 46 11.60 -1.83 -1.83
C CYS A 46 10.68 -1.17 -2.88
N VAL A 47 10.91 0.12 -3.17
CA VAL A 47 10.13 0.83 -4.19
C VAL A 47 10.69 0.54 -5.59
N LEU A 48 12.00 0.71 -5.77
CA LEU A 48 12.65 0.68 -7.09
C LEU A 48 12.73 -0.71 -7.73
N LYS A 49 12.78 -1.77 -6.91
CA LYS A 49 12.88 -3.16 -7.37
C LYS A 49 11.57 -3.93 -7.34
N ALA A 50 10.47 -3.27 -6.94
CA ALA A 50 9.15 -3.88 -7.03
C ALA A 50 8.73 -4.06 -8.50
N SER A 51 8.24 -5.25 -8.84
CA SER A 51 7.69 -5.53 -10.18
C SER A 51 6.35 -4.83 -10.42
N LEU A 52 5.66 -4.46 -9.35
CA LEU A 52 4.42 -3.71 -9.37
C LEU A 52 4.34 -2.83 -8.13
N VAL A 53 4.11 -1.54 -8.34
CA VAL A 53 3.83 -0.57 -7.28
C VAL A 53 2.40 -0.08 -7.42
N VAL A 54 1.62 -0.22 -6.35
CA VAL A 54 0.22 0.18 -6.28
C VAL A 54 0.03 1.17 -5.13
N THR A 55 -0.86 2.13 -5.28
CA THR A 55 -1.34 2.99 -4.19
C THR A 55 -2.85 3.15 -4.26
N ASP A 56 -3.48 3.49 -3.15
CA ASP A 56 -4.91 3.81 -3.07
C ASP A 56 -5.25 5.06 -3.89
N HIS A 57 -4.46 6.16 -3.74
CA HIS A 57 -4.71 7.40 -4.46
C HIS A 57 -3.41 8.11 -4.88
N ILE A 58 -3.15 8.24 -6.19
CA ILE A 58 -1.87 8.76 -6.72
C ILE A 58 -1.61 10.21 -6.28
N GLU A 59 -2.61 11.11 -6.38
CA GLU A 59 -2.41 12.52 -6.03
C GLU A 59 -2.15 12.71 -4.53
N GLN A 60 -2.77 11.90 -3.68
CA GLN A 60 -2.45 11.88 -2.25
C GLN A 60 -1.04 11.32 -2.02
N ALA A 61 -0.64 10.28 -2.72
CA ALA A 61 0.70 9.72 -2.61
C ALA A 61 1.80 10.72 -2.99
N LYS A 62 1.55 11.60 -3.96
CA LYS A 62 2.47 12.71 -4.30
C LYS A 62 2.68 13.71 -3.16
N MET A 63 1.75 13.79 -2.23
CA MET A 63 1.82 14.70 -1.08
C MET A 63 2.30 14.02 0.20
N GLU A 64 2.02 12.71 0.38
CA GLU A 64 2.15 12.05 1.67
C GLU A 64 3.06 10.82 1.68
N ALA A 65 3.32 10.17 0.52
CA ALA A 65 4.19 8.99 0.48
C ALA A 65 5.67 9.38 0.48
N GLY A 66 6.27 9.52 1.65
CA GLY A 66 7.65 9.98 1.80
C GLY A 66 8.65 9.13 1.01
N GLU A 67 8.46 7.82 0.96
CA GLU A 67 9.27 6.88 0.19
C GLU A 67 9.30 7.23 -1.31
N PHE A 68 8.14 7.59 -1.87
CA PHE A 68 8.02 7.90 -3.30
C PHE A 68 8.49 9.32 -3.61
N ILE A 69 8.13 10.28 -2.73
CA ILE A 69 8.46 11.69 -2.88
C ILE A 69 9.97 11.90 -2.96
N ASP A 70 10.73 11.31 -2.04
CA ASP A 70 12.18 11.47 -2.00
C ASP A 70 12.85 10.88 -3.24
N LEU A 71 12.38 9.73 -3.71
CA LEU A 71 12.89 9.11 -4.92
C LEU A 71 12.54 9.90 -6.19
N ALA A 72 11.32 10.45 -6.25
CA ALA A 72 10.90 11.30 -7.36
C ALA A 72 11.70 12.61 -7.41
N LYS A 73 11.94 13.27 -6.27
CA LYS A 73 12.80 14.46 -6.17
C LYS A 73 14.25 14.18 -6.61
N ALA A 74 14.74 12.97 -6.33
CA ALA A 74 16.05 12.51 -6.76
C ALA A 74 16.11 12.07 -8.24
N GLY A 75 15.01 12.17 -9.00
CA GLY A 75 14.94 11.74 -10.40
C GLY A 75 15.05 10.22 -10.58
N ARG A 76 14.79 9.43 -9.54
CA ARG A 76 14.95 7.97 -9.52
C ARG A 76 13.62 7.21 -9.60
N PHE A 77 12.49 7.91 -9.60
CA PHE A 77 11.16 7.31 -9.58
C PHE A 77 10.21 8.09 -10.49
N ASP A 78 9.50 7.35 -11.33
CA ASP A 78 8.48 7.89 -12.24
C ASP A 78 7.08 7.54 -11.73
N TRP A 79 6.28 8.54 -11.44
CA TRP A 79 4.90 8.41 -11.00
C TRP A 79 4.00 7.67 -12.01
N SER A 80 4.37 7.67 -13.30
CA SER A 80 3.62 6.93 -14.33
C SER A 80 3.72 5.41 -14.15
N SER A 81 4.71 4.92 -13.41
CA SER A 81 4.89 3.50 -13.09
C SER A 81 3.95 3.01 -11.97
N VAL A 82 3.36 3.93 -11.19
CA VAL A 82 2.44 3.59 -10.08
C VAL A 82 1.05 3.33 -10.63
N LYS A 83 0.44 2.24 -10.18
CA LYS A 83 -0.95 1.92 -10.53
C LYS A 83 -1.89 2.29 -9.38
N PRO A 84 -3.00 2.98 -9.64
CA PRO A 84 -4.00 3.18 -8.61
C PRO A 84 -4.75 1.87 -8.33
N LEU A 85 -5.09 1.61 -7.07
CA LEU A 85 -5.72 0.36 -6.62
C LEU A 85 -7.00 0.03 -7.39
N HIS A 86 -7.83 1.03 -7.69
CA HIS A 86 -9.09 0.82 -8.42
C HIS A 86 -8.86 0.24 -9.84
N GLN A 87 -7.75 0.58 -10.51
CA GLN A 87 -7.42 0.00 -11.82
C GLN A 87 -7.01 -1.48 -11.71
N ILE A 88 -6.35 -1.85 -10.61
CA ILE A 88 -6.00 -3.25 -10.34
C ILE A 88 -7.25 -4.08 -10.08
N LEU A 89 -8.21 -3.53 -9.32
CA LEU A 89 -9.44 -4.23 -8.94
C LEU A 89 -10.44 -4.34 -10.11
N ALA A 90 -10.54 -3.32 -10.95
CA ALA A 90 -11.46 -3.29 -12.10
C ALA A 90 -10.84 -3.85 -13.39
N GLY A 91 -9.54 -4.05 -13.42
CA GLY A 91 -8.79 -4.50 -14.59
C GLY A 91 -8.68 -6.03 -14.69
N PRO A 92 -8.00 -6.51 -15.73
CA PRO A 92 -7.66 -7.92 -15.84
C PRO A 92 -6.72 -8.33 -14.70
N ARG A 93 -6.73 -9.64 -14.42
CA ARG A 93 -5.80 -10.19 -13.41
C ARG A 93 -4.35 -9.83 -13.75
N VAL A 94 -3.67 -9.21 -12.80
CA VAL A 94 -2.25 -8.89 -12.95
C VAL A 94 -1.42 -10.15 -12.72
N GLU A 95 -0.60 -10.50 -13.68
CA GLU A 95 0.40 -11.55 -13.51
C GLU A 95 1.55 -11.02 -12.65
N ARG A 96 1.91 -11.77 -11.62
CA ARG A 96 3.00 -11.44 -10.72
C ARG A 96 4.27 -12.16 -11.13
N ASP A 97 5.38 -11.44 -11.19
CA ASP A 97 6.68 -12.07 -11.29
C ASP A 97 7.03 -12.77 -9.96
N ALA A 98 7.11 -14.09 -9.99
CA ALA A 98 7.46 -14.89 -8.81
C ALA A 98 8.88 -14.63 -8.30
N LYS A 99 9.75 -13.98 -9.08
CA LYS A 99 11.13 -13.64 -8.71
C LYS A 99 11.27 -12.26 -8.10
N ALA A 100 10.26 -11.41 -8.23
CA ALA A 100 10.26 -10.05 -7.71
C ALA A 100 9.13 -9.86 -6.68
N HIS A 101 9.32 -8.92 -5.76
CA HIS A 101 8.26 -8.53 -4.83
C HIS A 101 7.31 -7.52 -5.47
N THR A 102 6.13 -7.35 -4.87
CA THR A 102 5.15 -6.31 -5.21
C THR A 102 4.93 -5.42 -3.99
N LEU A 103 4.63 -4.13 -4.22
CA LEU A 103 4.43 -3.14 -3.16
C LEU A 103 3.07 -2.47 -3.32
N PHE A 104 2.28 -2.49 -2.26
CA PHE A 104 1.12 -1.64 -2.07
C PHE A 104 1.42 -0.59 -1.00
N LYS A 105 1.35 0.68 -1.37
CA LYS A 105 1.46 1.81 -0.44
C LYS A 105 0.06 2.35 -0.17
N SER A 106 -0.44 2.11 1.03
CA SER A 106 -1.69 2.71 1.50
C SER A 106 -1.41 4.00 2.26
N LEU A 107 -2.26 4.97 2.05
CA LEU A 107 -2.27 6.26 2.75
C LEU A 107 -3.53 6.44 3.59
N GLY A 108 -4.53 5.57 3.34
CA GLY A 108 -5.85 5.67 3.92
C GLY A 108 -6.72 6.70 3.16
N VAL A 109 -7.80 6.21 2.59
CA VAL A 109 -8.77 7.05 1.86
C VAL A 109 -10.10 6.96 2.60
N GLY A 110 -10.65 8.09 3.06
CA GLY A 110 -11.89 8.11 3.83
C GLY A 110 -13.09 7.45 3.12
N LEU A 111 -13.06 7.34 1.80
CA LEU A 111 -14.05 6.57 1.04
C LEU A 111 -14.04 5.08 1.40
N GLU A 112 -12.88 4.51 1.70
CA GLU A 112 -12.74 3.09 2.10
C GLU A 112 -13.38 2.87 3.47
N ASP A 113 -13.20 3.80 4.41
CA ASP A 113 -13.83 3.76 5.73
C ASP A 113 -15.34 3.82 5.62
N VAL A 114 -15.87 4.74 4.80
CA VAL A 114 -17.31 4.88 4.58
C VAL A 114 -17.90 3.62 3.94
N ALA A 115 -17.23 3.05 2.94
CA ALA A 115 -17.68 1.82 2.28
C ALA A 115 -17.67 0.63 3.25
N ALA A 116 -16.62 0.48 4.03
CA ALA A 116 -16.52 -0.57 5.05
C ALA A 116 -17.59 -0.40 6.13
N ALA A 117 -17.80 0.82 6.62
CA ALA A 117 -18.83 1.13 7.61
C ALA A 117 -20.25 0.80 7.10
N ALA A 118 -20.56 1.15 5.85
CA ALA A 118 -21.85 0.82 5.23
C ALA A 118 -22.10 -0.69 5.20
N ILE A 119 -21.12 -1.47 4.74
CA ILE A 119 -21.23 -2.94 4.69
C ILE A 119 -21.41 -3.53 6.10
N ILE A 120 -20.67 -3.03 7.08
CA ILE A 120 -20.77 -3.48 8.47
C ILE A 120 -22.14 -3.13 9.03
N TYR A 121 -22.64 -1.93 8.80
CA TYR A 121 -23.96 -1.50 9.23
C TYR A 121 -25.07 -2.39 8.65
N ASP A 122 -25.06 -2.61 7.34
CA ASP A 122 -26.08 -3.44 6.66
C ASP A 122 -26.08 -4.87 7.22
N ARG A 123 -24.90 -5.46 7.42
CA ARG A 123 -24.76 -6.81 8.01
C ARG A 123 -25.23 -6.86 9.47
N ALA A 124 -24.92 -5.84 10.25
CA ALA A 124 -25.37 -5.74 11.64
C ALA A 124 -26.89 -5.68 11.71
N MET A 125 -27.52 -4.85 10.89
CA MET A 125 -28.98 -4.73 10.81
C MET A 125 -29.63 -6.04 10.35
N ALA A 126 -29.10 -6.67 9.31
CA ALA A 126 -29.61 -7.97 8.81
C ALA A 126 -29.49 -9.11 9.86
N SER A 127 -28.53 -9.02 10.78
CA SER A 127 -28.34 -10.03 11.83
C SER A 127 -29.44 -10.03 12.91
N GLY A 128 -30.25 -8.98 12.99
CA GLY A 128 -31.28 -8.78 14.04
C GLY A 128 -30.72 -8.56 15.45
N ARG A 129 -29.41 -8.49 15.60
CA ARG A 129 -28.74 -8.33 16.92
C ARG A 129 -28.63 -6.87 17.37
N PHE A 130 -28.82 -5.96 16.43
CA PHE A 130 -28.70 -4.52 16.66
C PHE A 130 -30.00 -3.82 16.30
N LYS A 131 -30.35 -2.80 17.05
CA LYS A 131 -31.46 -1.90 16.74
C LYS A 131 -30.89 -0.54 16.34
N PRO A 132 -31.50 0.15 15.35
CA PRO A 132 -31.15 1.54 15.08
C PRO A 132 -31.42 2.38 16.33
N LEU A 133 -30.59 3.40 16.55
CA LEU A 133 -30.77 4.39 17.61
C LEU A 133 -32.00 5.25 17.34
#